data_5e1f7a99ac810f60c79c42a56f4cb9cb
#
_entry.id   5e1f7a99ac810f60c79c42a56f4cb9cb
#
_cell.length_a   1.000
_cell.length_b   1.000
_cell.length_c   1.000
_cell.angle_alpha   90.00
_cell.angle_beta   90.00
_cell.angle_gamma   90.00
#
_symmetry.space_group_name_H-M   'P 1'
#
loop_
_entity.id
_entity.type
_entity.pdbx_description
1 polymer ?
#
loop_
_entity_poly.entity_id
_entity_poly.type
_entity_poly.pdbx_seq_one_letter_code
_entity_poly.pdbx_strand_id
1 'polypeptide(L)'
;MTTDKQTRVAVLLGSTRTGSLNRRIAEHLRDNAPAGVTVDVVEGLDTVPFYSEELDGDTAPASATALRESVAAADRVLAVTPEYNGTMPAILNNAIDWLSRPYGQGAIVGKPFAAIGATPTPYGGKWSHEHARHSATIAGAVVVEGIVVDEPAVDGDPLENEAAVQRLIGALDALVAHEAEVAA
;
A
#
# COMPACT_ATOMS: atom_id res chain seq x y z
N MET A 1 -11.32 10.45 29.65
CA MET A 1 -11.39 10.94 28.26
C MET A 1 -10.48 10.05 27.45
N THR A 2 -11.04 9.02 26.81
CA THR A 2 -10.31 8.22 25.80
C THR A 2 -10.12 9.15 24.61
N THR A 3 -8.88 9.57 24.38
CA THR A 3 -8.51 10.17 23.08
C THR A 3 -8.78 9.10 22.05
N ASP A 4 -9.82 9.29 21.21
CA ASP A 4 -10.02 8.45 20.04
C ASP A 4 -8.73 8.52 19.23
N LYS A 5 -7.95 7.44 19.27
CA LYS A 5 -6.68 7.36 18.57
C LYS A 5 -7.01 7.33 17.08
N GLN A 6 -6.66 8.38 16.37
CA GLN A 6 -6.81 8.44 14.92
C GLN A 6 -5.86 7.42 14.27
N THR A 7 -6.39 6.50 13.49
CA THR A 7 -5.60 5.53 12.73
C THR A 7 -5.16 6.13 11.40
N ARG A 8 -3.87 6.07 11.10
CA ARG A 8 -3.30 6.55 9.83
C ARG A 8 -2.91 5.38 8.94
N VAL A 9 -3.35 5.44 7.69
CA VAL A 9 -3.04 4.45 6.65
C VAL A 9 -2.22 5.13 5.56
N ALA A 10 -0.96 4.70 5.38
CA ALA A 10 -0.15 5.11 4.24
C ALA A 10 -0.49 4.25 3.03
N VAL A 11 -0.89 4.88 1.92
CA VAL A 11 -1.16 4.20 0.65
C VAL A 11 0.05 4.29 -0.27
N LEU A 12 0.63 3.15 -0.61
CA LEU A 12 1.68 3.03 -1.62
C LEU A 12 1.02 2.79 -2.98
N LEU A 13 1.10 3.79 -3.87
CA LEU A 13 0.47 3.72 -5.17
C LEU A 13 1.41 3.10 -6.22
N GLY A 14 1.07 1.91 -6.72
CA GLY A 14 1.86 1.20 -7.73
C GLY A 14 1.73 1.74 -9.17
N SER A 15 1.07 2.88 -9.39
CA SER A 15 0.86 3.45 -10.72
C SER A 15 1.23 4.93 -10.78
N THR A 16 2.07 5.28 -11.76
CA THR A 16 2.48 6.67 -12.03
C THR A 16 1.62 7.35 -13.09
N ARG A 17 0.73 6.59 -13.76
CA ARG A 17 -0.07 7.12 -14.87
C ARG A 17 -1.11 8.12 -14.38
N THR A 18 -1.15 9.31 -14.97
CA THR A 18 -2.24 10.28 -14.76
C THR A 18 -3.59 9.66 -15.13
N GLY A 19 -4.59 9.79 -14.26
CA GLY A 19 -5.89 9.14 -14.45
C GLY A 19 -5.87 7.61 -14.30
N SER A 20 -4.86 7.07 -13.62
CA SER A 20 -4.80 5.65 -13.28
C SER A 20 -6.02 5.22 -12.48
N LEU A 21 -6.61 4.07 -12.84
CA LEU A 21 -7.70 3.46 -12.09
C LEU A 21 -7.29 3.22 -10.61
N ASN A 22 -6.08 2.73 -10.38
CA ASN A 22 -5.60 2.48 -9.02
C ASN A 22 -5.38 3.79 -8.22
N ARG A 23 -5.01 4.89 -8.87
CA ARG A 23 -5.00 6.22 -8.22
C ARG A 23 -6.42 6.62 -7.80
N ARG A 24 -7.40 6.49 -8.68
CA ARG A 24 -8.80 6.79 -8.36
C ARG A 24 -9.35 5.92 -7.23
N ILE A 25 -8.94 4.63 -7.18
CA ILE A 25 -9.28 3.74 -6.05
C ILE A 25 -8.67 4.27 -4.76
N ALA A 26 -7.38 4.63 -4.75
CA ALA A 26 -6.72 5.18 -3.57
C ALA A 26 -7.38 6.49 -3.08
N GLU A 27 -7.72 7.38 -4.02
CA GLU A 27 -8.43 8.63 -3.73
C GLU A 27 -9.86 8.38 -3.21
N HIS A 28 -10.57 7.42 -3.80
CA HIS A 28 -11.90 7.01 -3.33
C HIS A 28 -11.86 6.47 -1.90
N LEU A 29 -10.87 5.65 -1.56
CA LEU A 29 -10.67 5.16 -0.19
C LEU A 29 -10.34 6.27 0.79
N ARG A 30 -9.54 7.26 0.37
CA ARG A 30 -9.23 8.46 1.18
C ARG A 30 -10.50 9.26 1.46
N ASP A 31 -11.29 9.52 0.42
CA ASP A 31 -12.46 10.40 0.49
C ASP A 31 -13.65 9.74 1.22
N ASN A 32 -13.63 8.42 1.34
CA ASN A 32 -14.64 7.60 2.04
C ASN A 32 -14.08 6.87 3.26
N ALA A 33 -12.96 7.32 3.81
CA ALA A 33 -12.39 6.72 5.01
C ALA A 33 -13.36 6.85 6.20
N PRO A 34 -13.49 5.81 7.06
CA PRO A 34 -14.37 5.87 8.20
C PRO A 34 -13.92 6.91 9.24
N ALA A 35 -14.83 7.31 10.11
CA ALA A 35 -14.52 8.27 11.16
C ALA A 35 -13.34 7.78 12.02
N GLY A 36 -12.39 8.67 12.31
CA GLY A 36 -11.17 8.34 13.07
C GLY A 36 -10.06 7.69 12.21
N VAL A 37 -10.23 7.58 10.90
CA VAL A 37 -9.21 7.08 9.97
C VAL A 37 -8.75 8.18 9.02
N THR A 38 -7.45 8.32 8.85
CA THR A 38 -6.84 9.16 7.81
C THR A 38 -6.11 8.27 6.82
N VAL A 39 -6.41 8.44 5.55
CA VAL A 39 -5.73 7.75 4.45
C VAL A 39 -4.85 8.73 3.71
N ASP A 40 -3.55 8.53 3.77
CA ASP A 40 -2.54 9.37 3.13
C ASP A 40 -1.97 8.65 1.90
N VAL A 41 -2.25 9.16 0.70
CA VAL A 41 -1.61 8.64 -0.51
C VAL A 41 -0.19 9.16 -0.58
N VAL A 42 0.79 8.27 -0.51
CA VAL A 42 2.21 8.63 -0.56
C VAL A 42 2.57 9.03 -1.99
N GLU A 43 2.86 10.30 -2.18
CA GLU A 43 3.23 10.86 -3.49
C GLU A 43 4.73 10.74 -3.76
N GLY A 44 5.12 10.88 -5.03
CA GLY A 44 6.52 10.98 -5.43
C GLY A 44 7.28 9.66 -5.44
N LEU A 45 6.61 8.51 -5.39
CA LEU A 45 7.30 7.22 -5.49
C LEU A 45 8.14 7.09 -6.76
N ASP A 46 7.75 7.76 -7.84
CA ASP A 46 8.46 7.82 -9.12
C ASP A 46 9.74 8.67 -9.08
N THR A 47 9.91 9.46 -8.04
CA THR A 47 11.11 10.27 -7.81
C THR A 47 12.13 9.59 -6.90
N VAL A 48 11.74 8.46 -6.28
CA VAL A 48 12.63 7.68 -5.41
C VAL A 48 13.58 6.86 -6.29
N PRO A 49 14.91 7.08 -6.24
CA PRO A 49 15.83 6.32 -7.06
C PRO A 49 15.76 4.82 -6.71
N PHE A 50 16.20 3.97 -7.62
CA PHE A 50 16.33 2.55 -7.29
C PHE A 50 17.25 2.38 -6.09
N TYR A 51 16.81 1.49 -5.18
CA TYR A 51 17.57 1.23 -3.97
C TYR A 51 19.01 0.79 -4.28
N SER A 52 19.93 1.39 -3.56
CA SER A 52 21.32 1.00 -3.52
C SER A 52 21.85 1.22 -2.10
N GLU A 53 22.62 0.26 -1.59
CA GLU A 53 23.28 0.39 -0.28
C GLU A 53 24.22 1.61 -0.23
N GLU A 54 24.79 2.01 -1.36
CA GLU A 54 25.68 3.18 -1.46
C GLU A 54 24.91 4.51 -1.28
N LEU A 55 23.60 4.50 -1.55
CA LEU A 55 22.71 5.67 -1.42
C LEU A 55 21.99 5.70 -0.07
N ASP A 56 22.13 4.66 0.74
CA ASP A 56 21.43 4.55 2.03
C ASP A 56 22.21 5.21 3.18
N GLY A 57 21.61 5.26 4.36
CA GLY A 57 22.19 5.88 5.54
C GLY A 57 22.20 7.42 5.46
N ASP A 58 23.30 8.03 5.85
CA ASP A 58 23.44 9.50 5.94
C ASP A 58 23.35 10.23 4.58
N THR A 59 23.47 9.48 3.48
CA THR A 59 23.40 9.99 2.11
C THR A 59 22.07 9.71 1.42
N ALA A 60 21.07 9.20 2.15
CA ALA A 60 19.80 8.85 1.58
C ALA A 60 19.14 10.04 0.86
N PRO A 61 18.66 9.86 -0.38
CA PRO A 61 17.98 10.90 -1.13
C PRO A 61 16.76 11.43 -0.38
N ALA A 62 16.48 12.74 -0.50
CA ALA A 62 15.35 13.37 0.18
C ALA A 62 14.00 12.68 -0.12
N SER A 63 13.81 12.17 -1.35
CA SER A 63 12.59 11.43 -1.73
C SER A 63 12.48 10.07 -1.00
N ALA A 64 13.59 9.38 -0.78
CA ALA A 64 13.62 8.14 -0.01
C ALA A 64 13.37 8.40 1.49
N THR A 65 13.95 9.48 2.03
CA THR A 65 13.69 9.93 3.40
C THR A 65 12.22 10.28 3.60
N ALA A 66 11.63 11.06 2.71
CA ALA A 66 10.22 11.43 2.76
C ALA A 66 9.28 10.20 2.69
N LEU A 67 9.62 9.21 1.85
CA LEU A 67 8.90 7.93 1.80
C LEU A 67 8.93 7.21 3.16
N ARG A 68 10.12 7.10 3.76
CA ARG A 68 10.30 6.46 5.08
C ARG A 68 9.53 7.19 6.18
N GLU A 69 9.61 8.53 6.20
CA GLU A 69 8.89 9.35 7.17
C GLU A 69 7.37 9.19 7.04
N SER A 70 6.84 9.19 5.81
CA SER A 70 5.41 9.00 5.54
C SER A 70 4.90 7.66 6.06
N VAL A 71 5.65 6.59 5.83
CA VAL A 71 5.28 5.25 6.32
C VAL A 71 5.54 5.12 7.83
N ALA A 72 6.61 5.70 8.37
CA ALA A 72 6.89 5.67 9.80
C ALA A 72 5.76 6.33 10.61
N ALA A 73 5.19 7.43 10.09
CA ALA A 73 4.09 8.16 10.73
C ALA A 73 2.73 7.43 10.64
N ALA A 74 2.61 6.39 9.81
CA ALA A 74 1.38 5.63 9.64
C ALA A 74 1.30 4.43 10.59
N ASP A 75 0.08 4.03 10.94
CA ASP A 75 -0.20 2.81 11.72
C ASP A 75 -0.33 1.58 10.83
N ARG A 76 -0.71 1.77 9.55
CA ARG A 76 -1.01 0.73 8.57
C ARG A 76 -0.45 1.10 7.20
N VAL A 77 -0.21 0.10 6.36
CA VAL A 77 0.25 0.30 4.97
C VAL A 77 -0.68 -0.45 4.02
N LEU A 78 -1.18 0.25 3.00
CA LEU A 78 -2.00 -0.31 1.94
C LEU A 78 -1.32 -0.09 0.59
N ALA A 79 -0.96 -1.14 -0.11
CA ALA A 79 -0.55 -1.04 -1.50
C ALA A 79 -1.79 -1.04 -2.41
N VAL A 80 -1.92 -0.03 -3.28
CA VAL A 80 -2.96 0.01 -4.33
C VAL A 80 -2.26 -0.03 -5.67
N THR A 81 -2.32 -1.18 -6.35
CA THR A 81 -1.40 -1.46 -7.44
C THR A 81 -2.03 -2.18 -8.63
N PRO A 82 -1.67 -1.81 -9.87
CA PRO A 82 -1.94 -2.64 -11.04
C PRO A 82 -0.97 -3.82 -11.09
N GLU A 83 -1.14 -4.64 -12.11
CA GLU A 83 -0.22 -5.72 -12.45
C GLU A 83 0.48 -5.43 -13.78
N TYR A 84 1.79 -5.61 -13.83
CA TYR A 84 2.60 -5.57 -15.04
C TYR A 84 3.39 -6.88 -15.19
N ASN A 85 3.18 -7.57 -16.32
CA ASN A 85 3.88 -8.83 -16.63
C ASN A 85 3.77 -9.90 -15.52
N GLY A 86 2.60 -10.02 -14.88
CA GLY A 86 2.35 -11.02 -13.83
C GLY A 86 3.04 -10.69 -12.49
N THR A 87 3.39 -9.43 -12.23
CA THR A 87 4.01 -9.00 -10.97
C THR A 87 3.65 -7.57 -10.63
N MET A 88 4.05 -7.11 -9.44
CA MET A 88 3.90 -5.71 -9.05
C MET A 88 4.81 -4.80 -9.88
N PRO A 89 4.40 -3.55 -10.11
CA PRO A 89 5.25 -2.55 -10.77
C PRO A 89 6.56 -2.32 -10.03
N ALA A 90 7.64 -2.06 -10.79
CA ALA A 90 8.96 -1.81 -10.23
C ALA A 90 8.99 -0.68 -9.19
N ILE A 91 8.16 0.34 -9.37
CA ILE A 91 8.03 1.48 -8.43
C ILE A 91 7.56 1.01 -7.04
N LEU A 92 6.61 0.08 -6.97
CA LEU A 92 6.12 -0.45 -5.69
C LEU A 92 7.17 -1.35 -5.05
N ASN A 93 7.83 -2.21 -5.84
CA ASN A 93 8.91 -3.05 -5.33
C ASN A 93 10.05 -2.19 -4.76
N ASN A 94 10.47 -1.16 -5.50
CA ASN A 94 11.50 -0.21 -5.06
C ASN A 94 11.11 0.51 -3.75
N ALA A 95 9.85 0.90 -3.61
CA ALA A 95 9.36 1.49 -2.37
C ALA A 95 9.50 0.51 -1.18
N ILE A 96 9.15 -0.77 -1.37
CA ILE A 96 9.33 -1.80 -0.34
C ILE A 96 10.80 -2.01 -0.01
N ASP A 97 11.69 -2.00 -1.01
CA ASP A 97 13.14 -2.13 -0.80
C ASP A 97 13.66 -1.01 0.12
N TRP A 98 13.31 0.25 -0.16
CA TRP A 98 13.66 1.39 0.69
C TRP A 98 13.06 1.32 2.08
N LEU A 99 11.79 0.88 2.21
CA LEU A 99 11.06 0.79 3.47
C LEU A 99 11.51 -0.36 4.36
N SER A 100 12.20 -1.36 3.80
CA SER A 100 12.74 -2.52 4.53
C SER A 100 14.07 -2.22 5.23
N ARG A 101 14.65 -1.04 5.02
CA ARG A 101 15.97 -0.68 5.53
C ARG A 101 15.90 0.42 6.62
N PRO A 102 16.81 0.37 7.61
CA PRO A 102 17.79 -0.69 7.87
C PRO A 102 17.13 -2.05 8.16
N TYR A 103 17.81 -3.16 7.84
CA TYR A 103 17.24 -4.50 8.01
C TYR A 103 16.74 -4.73 9.44
N GLY A 104 15.50 -5.19 9.57
CA GLY A 104 14.83 -5.40 10.86
C GLY A 104 14.38 -4.13 11.58
N GLN A 105 14.66 -2.92 11.05
CA GLN A 105 14.30 -1.63 11.63
C GLN A 105 13.67 -0.66 10.60
N GLY A 106 13.36 -1.15 9.40
CA GLY A 106 12.76 -0.36 8.35
C GLY A 106 11.37 0.17 8.72
N ALA A 107 10.94 1.24 8.08
CA ALA A 107 9.69 1.93 8.41
C ALA A 107 8.43 1.05 8.25
N ILE A 108 8.51 -0.04 7.50
CA ILE A 108 7.41 -0.99 7.27
C ILE A 108 7.35 -2.11 8.32
N VAL A 109 8.42 -2.29 9.11
CA VAL A 109 8.53 -3.41 10.07
C VAL A 109 7.41 -3.36 11.11
N GLY A 110 6.73 -4.49 11.31
CA GLY A 110 5.65 -4.65 12.28
C GLY A 110 4.32 -3.96 11.89
N LYS A 111 4.26 -3.27 10.74
CA LYS A 111 3.01 -2.62 10.33
C LYS A 111 2.09 -3.59 9.62
N PRO A 112 0.78 -3.61 9.96
CA PRO A 112 -0.23 -4.31 9.17
C PRO A 112 -0.20 -3.82 7.72
N PHE A 113 -0.16 -4.78 6.79
CA PHE A 113 -0.03 -4.55 5.36
C PHE A 113 -1.08 -5.32 4.56
N ALA A 114 -1.65 -4.67 3.57
CA ALA A 114 -2.47 -5.32 2.54
C ALA A 114 -2.11 -4.80 1.16
N ALA A 115 -2.42 -5.60 0.13
CA ALA A 115 -2.29 -5.20 -1.27
C ALA A 115 -3.60 -5.48 -2.01
N ILE A 116 -4.13 -4.46 -2.66
CA ILE A 116 -5.37 -4.49 -3.44
C ILE A 116 -5.19 -3.71 -4.74
N GLY A 117 -6.16 -3.78 -5.61
CA GLY A 117 -6.17 -2.95 -6.81
C GLY A 117 -7.02 -3.52 -7.93
N ALA A 118 -6.86 -2.95 -9.12
CA ALA A 118 -7.60 -3.34 -10.30
C ALA A 118 -6.73 -3.37 -11.55
N THR A 119 -7.05 -4.30 -12.45
CA THR A 119 -6.43 -4.38 -13.78
C THR A 119 -7.45 -4.69 -14.85
N PRO A 120 -7.22 -4.25 -16.12
CA PRO A 120 -8.09 -4.57 -17.25
C PRO A 120 -7.88 -6.02 -17.72
N THR A 121 -7.84 -6.96 -16.77
CA THR A 121 -7.73 -8.40 -17.01
C THR A 121 -8.73 -9.13 -16.13
N PRO A 122 -9.14 -10.36 -16.47
CA PRO A 122 -10.05 -11.13 -15.62
C PRO A 122 -9.43 -11.57 -14.28
N TYR A 123 -8.13 -11.36 -14.10
CA TYR A 123 -7.39 -11.76 -12.90
C TYR A 123 -7.28 -10.64 -11.85
N GLY A 124 -7.71 -9.41 -12.18
CA GLY A 124 -7.79 -8.29 -11.24
C GLY A 124 -6.49 -7.79 -10.62
N GLY A 125 -5.34 -8.33 -11.01
CA GLY A 125 -4.05 -7.99 -10.41
C GLY A 125 -3.53 -9.00 -9.38
N LYS A 126 -4.11 -10.20 -9.35
CA LYS A 126 -3.84 -11.26 -8.39
C LYS A 126 -2.34 -11.48 -8.12
N TRP A 127 -1.54 -11.66 -9.17
CA TRP A 127 -0.11 -11.97 -9.01
C TRP A 127 0.69 -10.77 -8.48
N SER A 128 0.32 -9.56 -8.89
CA SER A 128 0.91 -8.33 -8.35
C SER A 128 0.68 -8.22 -6.84
N HIS A 129 -0.55 -8.47 -6.40
CA HIS A 129 -0.91 -8.40 -4.99
C HIS A 129 -0.26 -9.52 -4.17
N GLU A 130 -0.18 -10.74 -4.70
CA GLU A 130 0.54 -11.86 -4.07
C GLU A 130 2.04 -11.53 -3.90
N HIS A 131 2.69 -11.01 -4.94
CA HIS A 131 4.10 -10.64 -4.89
C HIS A 131 4.35 -9.46 -3.93
N ALA A 132 3.45 -8.47 -3.89
CA ALA A 132 3.57 -7.36 -2.95
C ALA A 132 3.44 -7.83 -1.50
N ARG A 133 2.48 -8.71 -1.19
CA ARG A 133 2.35 -9.33 0.14
C ARG A 133 3.59 -10.14 0.51
N HIS A 134 4.10 -10.97 -0.41
CA HIS A 134 5.31 -11.74 -0.17
C HIS A 134 6.52 -10.84 0.13
N SER A 135 6.79 -9.82 -0.71
CA SER A 135 7.88 -8.88 -0.49
C SER A 135 7.73 -8.12 0.83
N ALA A 136 6.52 -7.66 1.16
CA ALA A 136 6.24 -6.97 2.41
C ALA A 136 6.47 -7.87 3.63
N THR A 137 6.11 -9.16 3.57
CA THR A 137 6.41 -10.14 4.63
C THR A 137 7.91 -10.24 4.87
N ILE A 138 8.70 -10.38 3.81
CA ILE A 138 10.18 -10.46 3.91
C ILE A 138 10.76 -9.14 4.44
N ALA A 139 10.16 -8.01 4.09
CA ALA A 139 10.52 -6.69 4.59
C ALA A 139 10.15 -6.48 6.08
N GLY A 140 9.43 -7.41 6.69
CA GLY A 140 9.04 -7.38 8.11
C GLY A 140 7.68 -6.78 8.40
N ALA A 141 6.84 -6.53 7.40
CA ALA A 141 5.45 -6.13 7.59
C ALA A 141 4.60 -7.32 8.08
N VAL A 142 3.49 -7.01 8.75
CA VAL A 142 2.47 -8.00 9.15
C VAL A 142 1.38 -8.03 8.08
N VAL A 143 1.47 -8.98 7.16
CA VAL A 143 0.48 -9.11 6.08
C VAL A 143 -0.86 -9.60 6.64
N VAL A 144 -1.94 -8.89 6.33
CA VAL A 144 -3.30 -9.28 6.71
C VAL A 144 -3.86 -10.23 5.66
N GLU A 145 -3.64 -11.53 5.84
CA GLU A 145 -3.91 -12.59 4.84
C GLU A 145 -5.38 -12.66 4.40
N GLY A 146 -6.32 -12.25 5.25
CA GLY A 146 -7.75 -12.24 4.93
C GLY A 146 -8.17 -11.17 3.92
N ILE A 147 -7.28 -10.23 3.57
CA ILE A 147 -7.59 -9.16 2.62
C ILE A 147 -7.10 -9.58 1.23
N VAL A 148 -8.04 -10.07 0.42
CA VAL A 148 -7.80 -10.44 -0.99
C VAL A 148 -8.84 -9.74 -1.85
N VAL A 149 -8.43 -8.63 -2.48
CA VAL A 149 -9.30 -7.83 -3.36
C VAL A 149 -8.58 -7.57 -4.68
N ASP A 150 -8.88 -8.43 -5.64
CA ASP A 150 -8.34 -8.42 -7.00
C ASP A 150 -9.49 -8.02 -7.94
N GLU A 151 -9.60 -6.73 -8.29
CA GLU A 151 -10.75 -6.23 -9.05
C GLU A 151 -10.53 -6.31 -10.57
N PRO A 152 -11.24 -7.18 -11.29
CA PRO A 152 -11.24 -7.16 -12.74
C PRO A 152 -11.89 -5.87 -13.25
N ALA A 153 -11.21 -5.17 -14.16
CA ALA A 153 -11.72 -3.99 -14.86
C ALA A 153 -11.91 -4.27 -16.37
N VAL A 154 -12.26 -5.49 -16.72
CA VAL A 154 -12.49 -5.92 -18.09
C VAL A 154 -13.80 -5.32 -18.63
N ASP A 155 -14.83 -5.33 -17.81
CA ASP A 155 -16.18 -4.92 -18.18
C ASP A 155 -16.51 -3.46 -17.80
N GLY A 156 -15.52 -2.71 -17.34
CA GLY A 156 -15.69 -1.31 -16.94
C GLY A 156 -14.90 -0.91 -15.72
N ASP A 157 -15.26 0.24 -15.19
CA ASP A 157 -14.63 0.81 -14.00
C ASP A 157 -15.18 0.17 -12.72
N PRO A 158 -14.36 -0.48 -11.89
CA PRO A 158 -14.79 -1.00 -10.60
C PRO A 158 -15.43 0.05 -9.68
N LEU A 159 -15.10 1.33 -9.82
CA LEU A 159 -15.71 2.40 -9.02
C LEU A 159 -17.15 2.73 -9.46
N GLU A 160 -17.60 2.25 -10.61
CA GLU A 160 -19.00 2.33 -11.06
C GLU A 160 -19.81 1.09 -10.65
N ASN A 161 -19.17 0.10 -10.04
CA ASN A 161 -19.78 -1.13 -9.55
C ASN A 161 -19.87 -1.11 -8.01
N GLU A 162 -21.09 -1.00 -7.49
CA GLU A 162 -21.32 -0.90 -6.04
C GLU A 162 -20.72 -2.07 -5.26
N ALA A 163 -20.80 -3.30 -5.78
CA ALA A 163 -20.23 -4.47 -5.11
C ALA A 163 -18.69 -4.43 -5.08
N ALA A 164 -18.04 -3.92 -6.13
CA ALA A 164 -16.59 -3.72 -6.15
C ALA A 164 -16.17 -2.62 -5.16
N VAL A 165 -16.91 -1.51 -5.12
CA VAL A 165 -16.68 -0.42 -4.16
C VAL A 165 -16.79 -0.95 -2.73
N GLN A 166 -17.80 -1.76 -2.41
CA GLN A 166 -17.95 -2.35 -1.08
C GLN A 166 -16.78 -3.29 -0.71
N ARG A 167 -16.25 -4.07 -1.67
CA ARG A 167 -15.05 -4.89 -1.41
C ARG A 167 -13.81 -4.05 -1.15
N LEU A 168 -13.61 -2.96 -1.90
CA LEU A 168 -12.49 -2.05 -1.72
C LEU A 168 -12.54 -1.33 -0.36
N ILE A 169 -13.70 -0.82 0.02
CA ILE A 169 -13.91 -0.19 1.33
C ILE A 169 -13.76 -1.24 2.45
N GLY A 170 -14.35 -2.42 2.29
CA GLY A 170 -14.22 -3.51 3.25
C GLY A 170 -12.77 -3.96 3.48
N ALA A 171 -11.92 -3.87 2.46
CA ALA A 171 -10.48 -4.13 2.60
C ALA A 171 -9.79 -3.09 3.49
N LEU A 172 -10.13 -1.80 3.31
CA LEU A 172 -9.62 -0.73 4.18
C LEU A 172 -10.10 -0.92 5.63
N ASP A 173 -11.39 -1.20 5.83
CA ASP A 173 -11.97 -1.43 7.15
C ASP A 173 -11.31 -2.61 7.86
N ALA A 174 -11.11 -3.73 7.15
CA ALA A 174 -10.43 -4.91 7.67
C ALA A 174 -8.96 -4.63 8.05
N LEU A 175 -8.24 -3.84 7.22
CA LEU A 175 -6.88 -3.44 7.52
C LEU A 175 -6.80 -2.54 8.76
N VAL A 176 -7.73 -1.61 8.91
CA VAL A 176 -7.84 -0.71 10.06
C VAL A 176 -8.18 -1.47 11.34
N ALA A 177 -9.12 -2.42 11.26
CA ALA A 177 -9.58 -3.22 12.39
C ALA A 177 -8.55 -4.29 12.83
N HIS A 178 -7.53 -4.57 12.00
CA HIS A 178 -6.51 -5.57 12.34
C HIS A 178 -5.69 -5.11 13.56
N GLU A 179 -5.79 -5.83 14.65
CA GLU A 179 -4.93 -5.63 15.81
C GLU A 179 -3.58 -6.29 15.53
N ALA A 180 -2.51 -5.48 15.45
CA ALA A 180 -1.17 -6.02 15.38
C ALA A 180 -0.92 -6.82 16.67
N GLU A 181 -0.67 -8.12 16.56
CA GLU A 181 -0.17 -8.89 17.69
C GLU A 181 1.13 -8.23 18.15
N VAL A 182 1.10 -7.65 19.34
CA VAL A 182 2.31 -7.11 19.98
C VAL A 182 3.20 -8.31 20.21
N ALA A 183 4.28 -8.46 19.44
CA ALA A 183 5.29 -9.46 19.69
C ALA A 183 5.82 -9.26 21.12
N ALA A 184 5.58 -10.25 21.97
CA ALA A 184 6.00 -10.29 23.37
C ALA A 184 7.52 -10.49 23.50
#